data_0a1cfad4b969d868ff748988e391a9e3
#
_entry.id   0a1cfad4b969d868ff748988e391a9e3
#
_cell.length_a   1.000
_cell.length_b   1.000
_cell.length_c   1.000
_cell.angle_alpha   90.00
_cell.angle_beta   90.00
_cell.angle_gamma   90.00
#
_symmetry.space_group_name_H-M   'P 1'
#
loop_
_entity.id
_entity.type
_entity.pdbx_description
1 polymer ?
#
loop_
_entity_poly.entity_id
_entity_poly.type
_entity_poly.pdbx_seq_one_letter_code
_entity_poly.pdbx_strand_id
1 'polypeptide(L)'
;MCGFPSIWSITSSKYSVRSSSSLIVNFLILFAFARIIPYPLGVKISDTEAIKASLHLFQPKHFLAPFLAHALGTFIGAWVAVKITIDSPYRAALIIGLFFFFAGVTNAYEIGAPLWFIVVDLVGAYLPMAYLALVISGENRPGKVDH
;
A
#
# COMPACT_ATOMS: atom_id res chain seq x y z
N MET A 1 -14.62 7.79 -39.98
CA MET A 1 -15.17 7.03 -38.83
C MET A 1 -14.22 7.22 -37.67
N CYS A 2 -14.45 8.23 -36.82
CA CYS A 2 -13.66 8.48 -35.62
C CYS A 2 -14.21 7.61 -34.49
N GLY A 3 -13.48 6.56 -34.14
CA GLY A 3 -13.83 5.70 -33.01
C GLY A 3 -13.58 6.45 -31.69
N PHE A 4 -14.64 6.79 -31.00
CA PHE A 4 -14.54 7.26 -29.61
C PHE A 4 -13.90 6.14 -28.75
N PRO A 5 -12.85 6.44 -27.97
CA PRO A 5 -12.33 5.46 -27.02
C PRO A 5 -13.44 5.10 -26.04
N SER A 6 -13.74 3.83 -25.91
CA SER A 6 -14.78 3.34 -25.01
C SER A 6 -14.48 3.79 -23.58
N ILE A 7 -15.48 4.23 -22.83
CA ILE A 7 -15.38 4.63 -21.42
C ILE A 7 -14.63 3.58 -20.58
N TRP A 8 -14.73 2.31 -20.93
CA TRP A 8 -14.02 1.19 -20.35
C TRP A 8 -12.49 1.25 -20.50
N SER A 9 -11.96 1.75 -21.63
CA SER A 9 -10.50 1.85 -21.82
C SER A 9 -9.87 2.95 -20.98
N ILE A 10 -10.59 4.05 -20.80
CA ILE A 10 -10.12 5.19 -19.98
C ILE A 10 -10.15 4.83 -18.49
N THR A 11 -11.20 4.12 -18.06
CA THR A 11 -11.35 3.68 -16.66
C THR A 11 -10.29 2.64 -16.31
N SER A 12 -10.05 1.66 -17.16
CA SER A 12 -9.02 0.63 -16.97
C SER A 12 -7.61 1.22 -16.85
N SER A 13 -7.27 2.20 -17.70
CA SER A 13 -5.96 2.88 -17.65
C SER A 13 -5.73 3.64 -16.35
N LYS A 14 -6.75 4.34 -15.84
CA LYS A 14 -6.64 5.09 -14.56
C LYS A 14 -6.43 4.17 -13.35
N TYR A 15 -7.10 3.02 -13.30
CA TYR A 15 -6.91 2.07 -12.21
C TYR A 15 -5.53 1.40 -12.28
N SER A 16 -5.01 1.12 -13.46
CA SER A 16 -3.68 0.56 -13.66
C SER A 16 -2.58 1.48 -13.12
N VAL A 17 -2.63 2.77 -13.41
CA VAL A 17 -1.66 3.76 -12.89
C VAL A 17 -1.72 3.86 -11.35
N ARG A 18 -2.91 3.76 -10.75
CA ARG A 18 -3.09 3.81 -9.28
C ARG A 18 -2.40 2.66 -8.55
N SER A 19 -2.56 1.44 -9.06
CA SER A 19 -1.91 0.26 -8.47
C SER A 19 -0.39 0.28 -8.69
N SER A 20 0.06 0.70 -9.85
CA SER A 20 1.49 0.72 -10.19
C SER A 20 2.29 1.68 -9.30
N SER A 21 1.77 2.86 -9.01
CA SER A 21 2.46 3.84 -8.16
C SER A 21 2.70 3.31 -6.75
N SER A 22 1.70 2.68 -6.14
CA SER A 22 1.83 2.08 -4.80
C SER A 22 2.83 0.93 -4.76
N LEU A 23 2.82 0.07 -5.77
CA LEU A 23 3.76 -1.05 -5.86
C LEU A 23 5.20 -0.57 -6.04
N ILE A 24 5.42 0.44 -6.88
CA ILE A 24 6.74 1.04 -7.08
C ILE A 24 7.28 1.63 -5.77
N VAL A 25 6.47 2.40 -5.05
CA VAL A 25 6.86 2.99 -3.76
C VAL A 25 7.16 1.92 -2.73
N ASN A 26 6.32 0.90 -2.62
CA ASN A 26 6.53 -0.23 -1.73
C ASN A 26 7.88 -0.92 -2.03
N PHE A 27 8.15 -1.22 -3.29
CA PHE A 27 9.41 -1.84 -3.72
C PHE A 27 10.64 -0.96 -3.43
N LEU A 28 10.56 0.35 -3.72
CA LEU A 28 11.65 1.29 -3.46
C LEU A 28 11.99 1.39 -1.96
N ILE A 29 10.97 1.39 -1.09
CA ILE A 29 11.17 1.44 0.36
C ILE A 29 11.84 0.16 0.84
N LEU A 30 11.33 -1.00 0.44
CA LEU A 30 11.93 -2.29 0.80
C LEU A 30 13.40 -2.36 0.35
N PHE A 31 13.69 -1.92 -0.88
CA PHE A 31 15.04 -1.89 -1.41
C PHE A 31 15.98 -0.95 -0.65
N ALA A 32 15.51 0.27 -0.33
CA ALA A 32 16.29 1.23 0.45
C ALA A 32 16.58 0.71 1.86
N PHE A 33 15.57 0.18 2.55
CA PHE A 33 15.75 -0.36 3.89
C PHE A 33 16.61 -1.62 3.94
N ALA A 34 16.56 -2.48 2.93
CA ALA A 34 17.46 -3.63 2.83
C ALA A 34 18.95 -3.23 2.79
N ARG A 35 19.25 -2.00 2.36
CA ARG A 35 20.61 -1.43 2.37
C ARG A 35 21.00 -0.87 3.75
N ILE A 36 20.02 -0.36 4.53
CA ILE A 36 20.24 0.27 5.83
C ILE A 36 20.18 -0.77 6.95
N ILE A 37 19.24 -1.70 6.87
CA ILE A 37 19.02 -2.78 7.84
C ILE A 37 19.20 -4.10 7.09
N PRO A 38 20.43 -4.62 7.00
CA PRO A 38 20.66 -5.89 6.28
C PRO A 38 19.92 -7.03 6.97
N TYR A 39 19.45 -7.97 6.17
CA TYR A 39 18.82 -9.19 6.67
C TYR A 39 19.81 -10.02 7.51
N PRO A 40 19.32 -10.83 8.47
CA PRO A 40 20.17 -11.71 9.24
C PRO A 40 21.00 -12.64 8.33
N LEU A 41 22.22 -12.97 8.74
CA LEU A 41 23.11 -13.84 7.98
C LEU A 41 22.43 -15.22 7.74
N GLY A 42 22.48 -15.69 6.52
CA GLY A 42 21.92 -16.99 6.12
C GLY A 42 20.46 -16.95 5.66
N VAL A 43 19.77 -15.80 5.76
CA VAL A 43 18.40 -15.65 5.27
C VAL A 43 18.39 -15.48 3.75
N LYS A 44 17.68 -16.36 3.06
CA LYS A 44 17.36 -16.23 1.64
C LYS A 44 15.98 -15.58 1.50
N ILE A 45 15.92 -14.40 0.89
CA ILE A 45 14.66 -13.68 0.61
C ILE A 45 14.09 -14.01 -0.78
N SER A 46 14.55 -15.10 -1.38
CA SER A 46 14.18 -15.48 -2.74
C SER A 46 12.74 -16.00 -2.87
N ASP A 47 12.22 -16.56 -1.78
CA ASP A 47 10.86 -17.11 -1.75
C ASP A 47 10.24 -17.02 -0.34
N THR A 48 8.92 -17.14 -0.29
CA THR A 48 8.12 -17.02 0.93
C THR A 48 8.47 -18.11 1.96
N GLU A 49 8.74 -19.31 1.53
CA GLU A 49 9.06 -20.43 2.43
C GLU A 49 10.43 -20.23 3.11
N ALA A 50 11.41 -19.70 2.38
CA ALA A 50 12.71 -19.37 2.96
C ALA A 50 12.62 -18.25 4.00
N ILE A 51 11.79 -17.23 3.74
CA ILE A 51 11.52 -16.17 4.71
C ILE A 51 10.84 -16.75 5.95
N LYS A 52 9.80 -17.54 5.79
CA LYS A 52 9.04 -18.19 6.86
C LYS A 52 9.92 -19.05 7.76
N ALA A 53 10.77 -19.88 7.15
CA ALA A 53 11.73 -20.71 7.88
C ALA A 53 12.74 -19.89 8.71
N SER A 54 13.04 -18.68 8.26
CA SER A 54 14.05 -17.79 8.86
C SER A 54 13.46 -16.75 9.82
N LEU A 55 12.14 -16.69 10.02
CA LEU A 55 11.49 -15.66 10.85
C LEU A 55 12.01 -15.60 12.29
N HIS A 56 12.44 -16.74 12.85
CA HIS A 56 13.02 -16.82 14.19
C HIS A 56 14.33 -16.03 14.34
N LEU A 57 14.99 -15.67 13.22
CA LEU A 57 16.21 -14.86 13.19
C LEU A 57 15.90 -13.36 13.09
N PHE A 58 14.64 -12.99 12.80
CA PHE A 58 14.25 -11.60 12.61
C PHE A 58 14.05 -10.89 13.95
N GLN A 59 14.70 -9.77 14.11
CA GLN A 59 14.51 -8.84 15.22
C GLN A 59 13.44 -7.80 14.87
N PRO A 60 12.81 -7.11 15.84
CA PRO A 60 11.79 -6.09 15.57
C PRO A 60 12.21 -5.02 14.56
N LYS A 61 13.49 -4.64 14.52
CA LYS A 61 14.02 -3.67 13.56
C LYS A 61 13.84 -4.08 12.09
N HIS A 62 13.84 -5.39 11.80
CA HIS A 62 13.68 -5.89 10.44
C HIS A 62 12.25 -5.77 9.93
N PHE A 63 11.27 -5.62 10.83
CA PHE A 63 9.87 -5.39 10.50
C PHE A 63 9.54 -3.92 10.21
N LEU A 64 10.47 -3.00 10.49
CA LEU A 64 10.29 -1.58 10.20
C LEU A 64 10.18 -1.33 8.68
N ALA A 65 10.99 -2.01 7.90
CA ALA A 65 10.98 -1.88 6.43
C ALA A 65 9.63 -2.26 5.81
N PRO A 66 9.07 -3.47 6.04
CA PRO A 66 7.76 -3.83 5.52
C PRO A 66 6.65 -2.92 6.06
N PHE A 67 6.65 -2.55 7.34
CA PHE A 67 5.67 -1.61 7.89
C PHE A 67 5.68 -0.27 7.14
N LEU A 68 6.85 0.35 6.96
CA LEU A 68 6.96 1.62 6.25
C LEU A 68 6.61 1.48 4.76
N ALA A 69 6.95 0.36 4.14
CA ALA A 69 6.59 0.08 2.76
C ALA A 69 5.06 0.00 2.59
N HIS A 70 4.36 -0.70 3.50
CA HIS A 70 2.91 -0.78 3.51
C HIS A 70 2.26 0.58 3.80
N ALA A 71 2.73 1.29 4.83
CA ALA A 71 2.19 2.58 5.24
C ALA A 71 2.33 3.64 4.15
N LEU A 72 3.55 3.85 3.63
CA LEU A 72 3.82 4.85 2.61
C LEU A 72 3.26 4.44 1.25
N GLY A 73 3.29 3.15 0.91
CA GLY A 73 2.67 2.63 -0.30
C GLY A 73 1.16 2.88 -0.31
N THR A 74 0.48 2.59 0.80
CA THR A 74 -0.96 2.86 0.95
C THR A 74 -1.25 4.36 0.92
N PHE A 75 -0.46 5.17 1.64
CA PHE A 75 -0.61 6.63 1.64
C PHE A 75 -0.51 7.21 0.22
N ILE A 76 0.55 6.90 -0.51
CA ILE A 76 0.76 7.44 -1.85
C ILE A 76 -0.30 6.93 -2.83
N GLY A 77 -0.66 5.65 -2.75
CA GLY A 77 -1.71 5.08 -3.58
C GLY A 77 -3.07 5.73 -3.34
N ALA A 78 -3.44 5.95 -2.08
CA ALA A 78 -4.66 6.64 -1.72
C ALA A 78 -4.63 8.12 -2.13
N TRP A 79 -3.50 8.80 -1.91
CA TRP A 79 -3.33 10.21 -2.29
C TRP A 79 -3.49 10.43 -3.80
N VAL A 80 -2.84 9.60 -4.61
CA VAL A 80 -3.00 9.63 -6.07
C VAL A 80 -4.45 9.34 -6.45
N ALA A 81 -5.09 8.31 -5.85
CA ALA A 81 -6.47 7.96 -6.12
C ALA A 81 -7.44 9.10 -5.82
N VAL A 82 -7.24 9.78 -4.69
CA VAL A 82 -8.04 10.95 -4.28
C VAL A 82 -7.87 12.10 -5.27
N LYS A 83 -6.64 12.41 -5.69
CA LYS A 83 -6.35 13.53 -6.60
C LYS A 83 -6.91 13.36 -8.01
N ILE A 84 -7.09 12.13 -8.48
CA ILE A 84 -7.56 11.86 -9.85
C ILE A 84 -9.03 11.42 -9.91
N THR A 85 -9.70 11.28 -8.77
CA THR A 85 -11.14 10.99 -8.73
C THR A 85 -11.95 12.28 -8.90
N ILE A 86 -13.10 12.17 -9.58
CA ILE A 86 -14.00 13.31 -9.82
C ILE A 86 -15.17 13.25 -8.85
N ASP A 87 -15.68 12.03 -8.56
CA ASP A 87 -16.96 11.88 -7.90
C ASP A 87 -16.87 11.84 -6.37
N SER A 88 -15.96 11.03 -5.80
CA SER A 88 -15.92 10.82 -4.36
C SER A 88 -14.50 10.49 -3.85
N PRO A 89 -13.75 11.51 -3.41
CA PRO A 89 -12.42 11.35 -2.84
C PRO A 89 -12.38 10.37 -1.66
N TYR A 90 -13.38 10.45 -0.77
CA TYR A 90 -13.50 9.54 0.37
C TYR A 90 -13.61 8.07 -0.05
N ARG A 91 -14.48 7.77 -1.03
CA ARG A 91 -14.62 6.39 -1.53
C ARG A 91 -13.34 5.90 -2.18
N ALA A 92 -12.63 6.76 -2.92
CA ALA A 92 -11.38 6.41 -3.54
C ALA A 92 -10.31 6.04 -2.50
N ALA A 93 -10.15 6.82 -1.43
CA ALA A 93 -9.25 6.53 -0.33
C ALA A 93 -9.62 5.22 0.38
N LEU A 94 -10.90 5.04 0.69
CA LEU A 94 -11.41 3.85 1.39
C LEU A 94 -11.17 2.57 0.57
N ILE A 95 -11.45 2.60 -0.73
CA ILE A 95 -11.22 1.44 -1.62
C ILE A 95 -9.74 1.05 -1.63
N ILE A 96 -8.84 2.02 -1.76
CA ILE A 96 -7.39 1.75 -1.74
C ILE A 96 -6.96 1.21 -0.37
N GLY A 97 -7.41 1.82 0.73
CA GLY A 97 -7.10 1.36 2.08
C GLY A 97 -7.57 -0.07 2.33
N LEU A 98 -8.81 -0.41 1.94
CA LEU A 98 -9.35 -1.77 2.07
C LEU A 98 -8.62 -2.77 1.16
N PHE A 99 -8.31 -2.40 -0.07
CA PHE A 99 -7.57 -3.26 -0.98
C PHE A 99 -6.22 -3.67 -0.39
N PHE A 100 -5.43 -2.70 0.09
CA PHE A 100 -4.14 -2.99 0.71
C PHE A 100 -4.28 -3.68 2.07
N PHE A 101 -5.32 -3.40 2.84
CA PHE A 101 -5.60 -4.11 4.09
C PHE A 101 -5.80 -5.61 3.85
N PHE A 102 -6.66 -5.99 2.91
CA PHE A 102 -6.88 -7.41 2.59
C PHE A 102 -5.63 -8.07 1.99
N ALA A 103 -4.88 -7.37 1.14
CA ALA A 103 -3.60 -7.85 0.65
C ALA A 103 -2.59 -8.06 1.80
N GLY A 104 -2.56 -7.16 2.78
CA GLY A 104 -1.75 -7.28 3.99
C GLY A 104 -2.14 -8.47 4.86
N VAL A 105 -3.44 -8.71 5.05
CA VAL A 105 -3.94 -9.90 5.77
C VAL A 105 -3.46 -11.19 5.09
N THR A 106 -3.61 -11.28 3.76
CA THR A 106 -3.17 -12.44 3.00
C THR A 106 -1.66 -12.65 3.12
N ASN A 107 -0.88 -11.59 2.95
CA ASN A 107 0.58 -11.63 3.06
C ASN A 107 1.05 -12.04 4.47
N ALA A 108 0.41 -11.50 5.52
CA ALA A 108 0.71 -11.83 6.90
C ALA A 108 0.45 -13.33 7.20
N TYR A 109 -0.63 -13.88 6.66
CA TYR A 109 -0.97 -15.29 6.78
C TYR A 109 0.04 -16.18 6.04
N GLU A 110 0.39 -15.82 4.81
CA GLU A 110 1.33 -16.59 3.99
C GLU A 110 2.74 -16.64 4.60
N ILE A 111 3.25 -15.51 5.10
CA ILE A 111 4.58 -15.42 5.71
C ILE A 111 4.61 -16.00 7.12
N GLY A 112 3.48 -16.02 7.83
CA GLY A 112 3.42 -16.42 9.24
C GLY A 112 4.10 -15.39 10.16
N ALA A 113 3.92 -14.10 9.87
CA ALA A 113 4.53 -13.01 10.63
C ALA A 113 4.13 -13.07 12.12
N PRO A 114 4.96 -12.53 13.04
CA PRO A 114 4.64 -12.49 14.46
C PRO A 114 3.34 -11.69 14.72
N LEU A 115 2.50 -12.18 15.63
CA LEU A 115 1.18 -11.58 15.90
C LEU A 115 1.25 -10.08 16.25
N TRP A 116 2.25 -9.68 17.04
CA TRP A 116 2.44 -8.27 17.39
C TRP A 116 2.65 -7.39 16.15
N PHE A 117 3.42 -7.88 15.16
CA PHE A 117 3.67 -7.15 13.92
C PHE A 117 2.40 -7.10 13.06
N ILE A 118 1.68 -8.22 12.94
CA ILE A 118 0.40 -8.28 12.20
C ILE A 118 -0.56 -7.21 12.73
N VAL A 119 -0.72 -7.11 14.05
CA VAL A 119 -1.62 -6.12 14.66
C VAL A 119 -1.15 -4.68 14.36
N VAL A 120 0.14 -4.38 14.54
CA VAL A 120 0.69 -3.05 14.28
C VAL A 120 0.55 -2.67 12.80
N ASP A 121 0.85 -3.60 11.91
CA ASP A 121 0.78 -3.37 10.46
C ASP A 121 -0.66 -3.17 9.97
N LEU A 122 -1.58 -4.06 10.35
CA LEU A 122 -2.97 -3.97 9.92
C LEU A 122 -3.69 -2.75 10.49
N VAL A 123 -3.40 -2.36 11.73
CA VAL A 123 -4.03 -1.20 12.36
C VAL A 123 -3.42 0.11 11.89
N GLY A 124 -2.09 0.15 11.67
CA GLY A 124 -1.36 1.39 11.41
C GLY A 124 -1.09 1.72 9.93
N ALA A 125 -0.85 0.70 9.10
CA ALA A 125 -0.31 0.93 7.75
C ALA A 125 -1.35 1.13 6.65
N TYR A 126 -2.60 0.76 6.84
CA TYR A 126 -3.58 0.75 5.75
C TYR A 126 -4.67 1.81 5.89
N LEU A 127 -5.70 1.55 6.69
CA LEU A 127 -6.84 2.47 6.79
C LEU A 127 -6.46 3.86 7.33
N PRO A 128 -5.64 3.99 8.39
CA PRO A 128 -5.20 5.30 8.86
C PRO A 128 -4.39 6.07 7.83
N MET A 129 -3.53 5.38 7.06
CA MET A 129 -2.71 6.02 6.03
C MET A 129 -3.54 6.45 4.82
N ALA A 130 -4.55 5.66 4.42
CA ALA A 130 -5.49 6.05 3.39
C ALA A 130 -6.33 7.26 3.81
N TYR A 131 -6.77 7.31 5.06
CA TYR A 131 -7.48 8.46 5.61
C TYR A 131 -6.58 9.70 5.72
N LEU A 132 -5.34 9.55 6.16
CA LEU A 132 -4.36 10.64 6.21
C LEU A 132 -4.11 11.22 4.82
N ALA A 133 -4.00 10.38 3.79
CA ALA A 133 -3.87 10.79 2.42
C ALA A 133 -5.05 11.64 1.94
N LEU A 134 -6.28 11.27 2.31
CA LEU A 134 -7.50 12.04 2.03
C LEU A 134 -7.44 13.42 2.71
N VAL A 135 -7.07 13.47 3.99
CA VAL A 135 -7.01 14.73 4.75
C VAL A 135 -5.97 15.67 4.16
N ILE A 136 -4.76 15.17 3.90
CA ILE A 136 -3.65 15.99 3.36
C ILE A 136 -3.91 16.42 1.92
N SER A 137 -4.69 15.65 1.14
CA SER A 137 -5.06 16.04 -0.23
C SER A 137 -5.88 17.33 -0.30
N GLY A 138 -6.53 17.73 0.80
CA GLY A 138 -7.42 18.90 0.85
C GLY A 138 -8.82 18.66 0.24
N GLU A 139 -9.08 17.44 -0.25
CA GLU A 139 -10.36 17.07 -0.87
C GLU A 139 -11.42 16.61 0.16
N ASN A 140 -11.08 16.64 1.45
CA ASN A 140 -11.98 16.24 2.55
C ASN A 140 -12.98 17.36 2.95
N ARG A 141 -13.18 18.38 2.12
CA ARG A 141 -14.14 19.46 2.44
C ARG A 141 -15.54 19.04 2.00
N PRO A 142 -16.51 18.85 2.94
CA PRO A 142 -17.90 18.74 2.58
C PRO A 142 -18.35 20.09 2.03
N GLY A 143 -18.64 20.17 0.74
CA GLY A 143 -19.24 21.37 0.17
C GLY A 143 -18.62 21.96 -1.10
N LYS A 144 -17.67 21.32 -1.75
CA LYS A 144 -17.33 21.67 -3.14
C LYS A 144 -18.35 21.01 -4.09
N VAL A 145 -19.54 21.56 -4.10
CA VAL A 145 -20.44 21.40 -5.25
C VAL A 145 -20.00 22.49 -6.21
N ASP A 146 -19.13 22.14 -7.16
CA ASP A 146 -18.81 23.03 -8.26
C ASP A 146 -20.09 23.13 -9.12
N HIS A 147 -20.71 24.30 -9.10
CA HIS A 147 -21.81 24.69 -9.96
C HIS A 147 -21.30 25.01 -11.36
#